data_ad9ae716204f9422494019f5beea1bb4
#
_entry.id   ad9ae716204f9422494019f5beea1bb4
#
_cell.length_a   1.000
_cell.length_b   1.000
_cell.length_c   1.000
_cell.angle_alpha   90.00
_cell.angle_beta   90.00
_cell.angle_gamma   90.00
#
_symmetry.space_group_name_H-M   'P 1'
#
loop_
_entity.id
_entity.type
_entity.pdbx_description
1 polymer ?
#
loop_
_entity_poly.entity_id
_entity_poly.type
_entity_poly.pdbx_seq_one_letter_code
_entity_poly.pdbx_strand_id
1 'polypeptide(L)'
;MASIVKSTNDLELKDRLVAINRVTKVTKGGRAFSFSAIVVVGNEDGVVGWGLGKAGEVTAAIAKGVEAAKKNLIRVPLVNGSIPHEQIARFDGAMVYLQPASHGTGVKAGGAMRAVLESVGITDVLAKSKGSSNPHNLVKATILALSELRDAYTVAQNRGVSMEKVFKG
;
A
#
# COMPACT_ATOMS: atom_id res chain seq x y z
N MET A 1 -9.95 -3.18 11.28
CA MET A 1 -8.64 -3.76 10.92
C MET A 1 -8.79 -4.47 9.58
N ALA A 2 -7.92 -4.19 8.62
CA ALA A 2 -7.96 -4.84 7.31
C ALA A 2 -7.79 -6.36 7.46
N SER A 3 -8.58 -7.13 6.71
CA SER A 3 -8.49 -8.59 6.70
C SER A 3 -7.39 -9.04 5.72
N ILE A 4 -6.57 -10.01 6.13
CA ILE A 4 -5.59 -10.62 5.25
C ILE A 4 -6.34 -11.54 4.27
N VAL A 5 -6.12 -11.33 2.97
CA VAL A 5 -6.73 -12.15 1.91
C VAL A 5 -5.89 -13.40 1.71
N LYS A 6 -6.45 -14.57 2.04
CA LYS A 6 -5.76 -15.87 1.97
C LYS A 6 -5.86 -16.56 0.60
N SER A 7 -6.79 -16.18 -0.27
CA SER A 7 -7.01 -16.81 -1.56
C SER A 7 -6.78 -15.79 -2.70
N THR A 8 -5.87 -16.10 -3.60
CA THR A 8 -5.46 -15.24 -4.72
C THR A 8 -5.94 -15.74 -6.07
N ASN A 9 -6.60 -16.92 -6.11
CA ASN A 9 -6.84 -17.65 -7.37
C ASN A 9 -7.84 -16.99 -8.32
N ASP A 10 -8.71 -16.07 -7.83
CA ASP A 10 -9.75 -15.43 -8.62
C ASP A 10 -9.56 -13.92 -8.79
N LEU A 11 -8.39 -13.39 -8.38
CA LEU A 11 -8.14 -11.95 -8.44
C LEU A 11 -7.24 -11.60 -9.63
N GLU A 12 -7.71 -10.74 -10.51
CA GLU A 12 -6.85 -10.07 -11.48
C GLU A 12 -5.96 -9.07 -10.76
N LEU A 13 -4.70 -9.41 -10.59
CA LEU A 13 -3.73 -8.59 -9.89
C LEU A 13 -2.80 -7.89 -10.89
N LYS A 14 -2.74 -6.57 -10.80
CA LYS A 14 -1.79 -5.73 -11.54
C LYS A 14 -0.59 -5.43 -10.66
N ASP A 15 0.60 -5.54 -11.20
CA ASP A 15 1.83 -5.20 -10.51
C ASP A 15 2.35 -3.81 -10.92
N ARG A 16 2.86 -3.08 -9.94
CA ARG A 16 3.49 -1.77 -10.14
C ARG A 16 4.86 -1.74 -9.45
N LEU A 17 5.88 -1.50 -10.25
CA LEU A 17 7.22 -1.29 -9.75
C LEU A 17 7.34 0.11 -9.15
N VAL A 18 7.72 0.19 -7.86
CA VAL A 18 7.91 1.47 -7.17
C VAL A 18 9.34 1.95 -7.28
N ALA A 19 10.32 1.10 -6.99
CA ALA A 19 11.73 1.43 -7.09
C ALA A 19 12.59 0.20 -7.31
N ILE A 20 13.71 0.39 -8.02
CA ILE A 20 14.79 -0.58 -8.17
C ILE A 20 16.08 0.06 -7.71
N ASN A 21 16.83 -0.64 -6.88
CA ASN A 21 18.15 -0.23 -6.42
C ASN A 21 19.18 -1.29 -6.75
N ARG A 22 20.31 -0.87 -7.34
CA ARG A 22 21.49 -1.72 -7.46
C ARG A 22 22.22 -1.73 -6.13
N VAL A 23 22.40 -2.90 -5.54
CA VAL A 23 23.08 -3.11 -4.27
C VAL A 23 24.36 -3.92 -4.48
N THR A 24 25.35 -3.70 -3.64
CA THR A 24 26.65 -4.33 -3.74
C THR A 24 27.03 -5.00 -2.43
N LYS A 25 27.44 -6.26 -2.49
CA LYS A 25 28.08 -6.95 -1.38
C LYS A 25 29.58 -7.02 -1.65
N VAL A 26 30.38 -6.50 -0.71
CA VAL A 26 31.84 -6.57 -0.81
C VAL A 26 32.30 -7.86 -0.16
N THR A 27 33.12 -8.62 -0.89
CA THR A 27 33.76 -9.88 -0.47
C THR A 27 35.26 -9.78 -0.62
N LYS A 28 36.03 -10.74 -0.08
CA LYS A 28 37.48 -10.78 -0.23
C LYS A 28 37.95 -10.84 -1.72
N GLY A 29 37.12 -11.35 -2.61
CA GLY A 29 37.40 -11.46 -4.05
C GLY A 29 36.87 -10.29 -4.89
N GLY A 30 36.23 -9.28 -4.30
CA GLY A 30 35.71 -8.13 -5.03
C GLY A 30 34.28 -7.73 -4.65
N ARG A 31 33.57 -7.10 -5.60
CA ARG A 31 32.20 -6.59 -5.42
C ARG A 31 31.20 -7.45 -6.18
N ALA A 32 30.30 -8.11 -5.47
CA ALA A 32 29.16 -8.81 -6.06
C ALA A 32 27.96 -7.86 -6.13
N PHE A 33 27.45 -7.64 -7.34
CA PHE A 33 26.28 -6.78 -7.58
C PHE A 33 25.00 -7.59 -7.56
N SER A 34 23.94 -6.99 -7.05
CA SER A 34 22.58 -7.51 -7.13
C SER A 34 21.58 -6.36 -7.19
N PHE A 35 20.32 -6.69 -7.51
CA PHE A 35 19.23 -5.71 -7.59
C PHE A 35 18.21 -5.98 -6.49
N SER A 36 17.68 -4.90 -5.94
CA SER A 36 16.57 -4.92 -4.98
C SER A 36 15.40 -4.15 -5.60
N ALA A 37 14.27 -4.81 -5.79
CA ALA A 37 13.06 -4.21 -6.31
C ALA A 37 11.98 -4.20 -5.23
N ILE A 38 11.29 -3.06 -5.07
CA ILE A 38 10.06 -2.98 -4.30
C ILE A 38 8.89 -2.87 -5.26
N VAL A 39 7.93 -3.78 -5.11
CA VAL A 39 6.77 -3.93 -5.98
C VAL A 39 5.51 -3.88 -5.15
N VAL A 40 4.49 -3.25 -5.70
CA VAL A 40 3.13 -3.23 -5.16
C VAL A 40 2.23 -3.99 -6.13
N VAL A 41 1.34 -4.80 -5.60
CA VAL A 41 0.37 -5.59 -6.37
C VAL A 41 -1.02 -5.28 -5.85
N GLY A 42 -1.98 -5.07 -6.73
CA GLY A 42 -3.37 -4.79 -6.36
C GLY A 42 -4.35 -5.11 -7.47
N ASN A 43 -5.63 -5.18 -7.13
CA ASN A 43 -6.71 -5.47 -8.06
C ASN A 43 -7.53 -4.24 -8.46
N GLU A 44 -7.13 -3.05 -8.02
CA GLU A 44 -7.88 -1.80 -8.22
C GLU A 44 -9.32 -1.85 -7.66
N ASP A 45 -9.61 -2.81 -6.77
CA ASP A 45 -10.90 -3.01 -6.10
C ASP A 45 -10.70 -3.34 -4.61
N GLY A 46 -9.93 -2.52 -3.93
CA GLY A 46 -9.74 -2.59 -2.49
C GLY A 46 -8.74 -3.66 -2.00
N VAL A 47 -8.03 -4.37 -2.86
CA VAL A 47 -7.00 -5.33 -2.45
C VAL A 47 -5.63 -4.86 -2.89
N VAL A 48 -4.68 -4.85 -1.97
CA VAL A 48 -3.29 -4.44 -2.23
C VAL A 48 -2.32 -5.23 -1.38
N GLY A 49 -1.12 -5.44 -1.92
CA GLY A 49 0.01 -6.00 -1.18
C GLY A 49 1.32 -5.41 -1.67
N TRP A 50 2.36 -5.57 -0.89
CA TRP A 50 3.71 -5.16 -1.27
C TRP A 50 4.70 -6.29 -1.07
N GLY A 51 5.76 -6.28 -1.87
CA GLY A 51 6.83 -7.25 -1.76
C GLY A 51 8.18 -6.67 -2.12
N LEU A 52 9.20 -7.22 -1.51
CA LEU A 52 10.60 -6.92 -1.77
C LEU A 52 11.25 -8.14 -2.42
N GLY A 53 11.81 -7.96 -3.61
CA GLY A 53 12.59 -8.99 -4.29
C GLY A 53 14.06 -8.60 -4.41
N LYS A 54 14.96 -9.58 -4.25
CA LYS A 54 16.40 -9.41 -4.48
C LYS A 54 16.91 -10.53 -5.37
N ALA A 55 17.65 -10.17 -6.42
CA ALA A 55 18.28 -11.12 -7.36
C ALA A 55 19.51 -10.53 -8.05
N GLY A 56 20.25 -11.35 -8.79
CA GLY A 56 21.36 -10.91 -9.64
C GLY A 56 20.90 -10.14 -10.88
N GLU A 57 19.64 -10.36 -11.32
CA GLU A 57 19.02 -9.74 -12.47
C GLU A 57 17.77 -8.94 -12.05
N VAL A 58 17.46 -7.87 -12.80
CA VAL A 58 16.32 -6.98 -12.52
C VAL A 58 15.00 -7.73 -12.66
N THR A 59 14.81 -8.48 -13.73
CA THR A 59 13.59 -9.25 -14.00
C THR A 59 13.30 -10.29 -12.92
N ALA A 60 14.33 -11.02 -12.49
CA ALA A 60 14.21 -11.98 -11.39
C ALA A 60 13.94 -11.31 -10.04
N ALA A 61 14.47 -10.10 -9.79
CA ALA A 61 14.17 -9.33 -8.58
C ALA A 61 12.71 -8.88 -8.56
N ILE A 62 12.17 -8.41 -9.69
CA ILE A 62 10.75 -8.02 -9.82
C ILE A 62 9.85 -9.23 -9.60
N ALA A 63 10.08 -10.35 -10.28
CA ALA A 63 9.28 -11.57 -10.13
C ALA A 63 9.20 -12.05 -8.67
N LYS A 64 10.33 -12.08 -7.96
CA LYS A 64 10.37 -12.39 -6.52
C LYS A 64 9.59 -11.36 -5.68
N GLY A 65 9.65 -10.07 -6.05
CA GLY A 65 8.89 -9.02 -5.40
C GLY A 65 7.38 -9.24 -5.56
N VAL A 66 6.91 -9.58 -6.76
CA VAL A 66 5.50 -9.90 -7.05
C VAL A 66 5.02 -11.11 -6.24
N GLU A 67 5.81 -12.20 -6.21
CA GLU A 67 5.47 -13.37 -5.40
C GLU A 67 5.36 -13.05 -3.90
N ALA A 68 6.28 -12.24 -3.39
CA ALA A 68 6.24 -11.77 -1.99
C ALA A 68 5.03 -10.89 -1.72
N ALA A 69 4.66 -10.00 -2.67
CA ALA A 69 3.48 -9.15 -2.55
C ALA A 69 2.18 -9.95 -2.53
N LYS A 70 2.05 -10.97 -3.37
CA LYS A 70 0.87 -11.86 -3.40
C LYS A 70 0.64 -12.62 -2.09
N LYS A 71 1.67 -12.84 -1.29
CA LYS A 71 1.56 -13.49 0.03
C LYS A 71 1.04 -12.56 1.13
N ASN A 72 1.15 -11.23 0.92
CA ASN A 72 0.86 -10.20 1.90
C ASN A 72 -0.26 -9.26 1.42
N LEU A 73 -1.34 -9.81 0.88
CA LEU A 73 -2.49 -9.02 0.43
C LEU A 73 -3.37 -8.63 1.61
N ILE A 74 -3.76 -7.35 1.64
CA ILE A 74 -4.73 -6.81 2.59
C ILE A 74 -5.95 -6.27 1.83
N ARG A 75 -7.12 -6.33 2.46
CA ARG A 75 -8.34 -5.69 1.96
C ARG A 75 -8.57 -4.37 2.67
N VAL A 76 -8.76 -3.32 1.90
CA VAL A 76 -8.94 -1.94 2.33
C VAL A 76 -10.39 -1.51 2.08
N PRO A 77 -11.10 -0.92 3.04
CA PRO A 77 -12.42 -0.37 2.81
C PRO A 77 -12.36 0.90 1.95
N LEU A 78 -13.13 0.94 0.88
CA LEU A 78 -13.27 2.09 -0.01
C LEU A 78 -14.70 2.64 0.07
N VAL A 79 -14.83 3.96 -0.04
CA VAL A 79 -16.12 4.66 -0.07
C VAL A 79 -16.10 5.64 -1.24
N ASN A 80 -16.96 5.40 -2.24
CA ASN A 80 -17.13 6.27 -3.42
C ASN A 80 -15.80 6.65 -4.12
N GLY A 81 -14.88 5.69 -4.27
CA GLY A 81 -13.56 5.91 -4.88
C GLY A 81 -12.54 6.61 -3.97
N SER A 82 -12.88 6.84 -2.69
CA SER A 82 -11.99 7.45 -1.70
C SER A 82 -11.88 6.58 -0.43
N ILE A 83 -11.16 7.07 0.56
CA ILE A 83 -11.03 6.44 1.89
C ILE A 83 -12.14 6.92 2.83
N PRO A 84 -12.59 6.09 3.81
CA PRO A 84 -13.69 6.41 4.69
C PRO A 84 -13.43 7.57 5.67
N HIS A 85 -12.19 7.73 6.12
CA HIS A 85 -11.77 8.78 7.06
C HIS A 85 -10.30 9.12 6.91
N GLU A 86 -9.88 10.22 7.52
CA GLU A 86 -8.46 10.55 7.61
C GLU A 86 -7.69 9.51 8.43
N GLN A 87 -6.46 9.25 8.01
CA GLN A 87 -5.58 8.32 8.70
C GLN A 87 -4.13 8.77 8.64
N ILE A 88 -3.43 8.61 9.75
CA ILE A 88 -2.01 8.89 9.88
C ILE A 88 -1.32 7.61 10.32
N ALA A 89 -0.26 7.22 9.62
CA ALA A 89 0.56 6.10 10.06
C ALA A 89 2.05 6.44 9.95
N ARG A 90 2.83 5.77 10.79
CA ARG A 90 4.29 5.90 10.83
C ARG A 90 4.93 4.54 10.66
N PHE A 91 5.90 4.47 9.81
CA PHE A 91 6.74 3.30 9.67
C PHE A 91 8.20 3.75 9.61
N ASP A 92 8.99 3.34 10.60
CA ASP A 92 10.36 3.80 10.73
C ASP A 92 10.43 5.35 10.73
N GLY A 93 11.29 5.97 9.95
CA GLY A 93 11.36 7.43 9.83
C GLY A 93 10.34 8.07 8.87
N ALA A 94 9.44 7.31 8.24
CA ALA A 94 8.42 7.84 7.34
C ALA A 94 7.07 7.98 8.05
N MET A 95 6.41 9.12 7.84
CA MET A 95 5.05 9.38 8.27
C MET A 95 4.18 9.72 7.07
N VAL A 96 3.00 9.13 7.00
CA VAL A 96 2.05 9.29 5.91
C VAL A 96 0.74 9.83 6.46
N TYR A 97 0.20 10.87 5.81
CA TYR A 97 -1.10 11.46 6.04
C TYR A 97 -1.99 11.13 4.86
N LEU A 98 -3.13 10.54 5.11
CA LEU A 98 -4.18 10.28 4.12
C LEU A 98 -5.44 11.03 4.54
N GLN A 99 -6.06 11.76 3.61
CA GLN A 99 -7.32 12.45 3.81
C GLN A 99 -8.27 12.11 2.67
N PRO A 100 -9.56 11.85 2.97
CA PRO A 100 -10.57 11.65 1.94
C PRO A 100 -10.71 12.92 1.09
N ALA A 101 -11.08 12.75 -0.17
CA ALA A 101 -11.29 13.86 -1.09
C ALA A 101 -12.60 13.66 -1.86
N SER A 102 -13.19 14.79 -2.32
CA SER A 102 -14.37 14.77 -3.15
C SER A 102 -14.05 14.22 -4.55
N HIS A 103 -15.07 13.66 -5.19
CA HIS A 103 -14.96 13.13 -6.54
C HIS A 103 -14.40 14.18 -7.53
N GLY A 104 -13.48 13.75 -8.37
CA GLY A 104 -12.79 14.63 -9.34
C GLY A 104 -11.50 15.28 -8.83
N THR A 105 -11.15 15.12 -7.55
CA THR A 105 -9.87 15.62 -7.00
C THR A 105 -8.65 14.90 -7.58
N GLY A 106 -8.80 13.59 -7.85
CA GLY A 106 -7.71 12.72 -8.26
C GLY A 106 -6.77 12.32 -7.10
N VAL A 107 -5.78 11.50 -7.42
CA VAL A 107 -4.78 11.06 -6.43
C VAL A 107 -3.68 12.11 -6.28
N LYS A 108 -3.71 12.87 -5.20
CA LYS A 108 -2.69 13.85 -4.82
C LYS A 108 -1.68 13.24 -3.86
N ALA A 109 -0.69 12.52 -4.39
CA ALA A 109 0.30 11.78 -3.59
C ALA A 109 1.69 11.81 -4.22
N GLY A 110 2.72 11.59 -3.40
CA GLY A 110 4.08 11.33 -3.89
C GLY A 110 4.18 9.98 -4.62
N GLY A 111 5.16 9.81 -5.51
CA GLY A 111 5.23 8.67 -6.43
C GLY A 111 5.09 7.29 -5.76
N ALA A 112 5.82 7.02 -4.67
CA ALA A 112 5.73 5.75 -3.96
C ALA A 112 4.34 5.51 -3.32
N MET A 113 3.74 6.55 -2.75
CA MET A 113 2.40 6.49 -2.18
C MET A 113 1.33 6.35 -3.26
N ARG A 114 1.48 7.10 -4.37
CA ARG A 114 0.58 7.05 -5.51
C ARG A 114 0.49 5.63 -6.09
N ALA A 115 1.63 4.94 -6.26
CA ALA A 115 1.64 3.57 -6.74
C ALA A 115 0.80 2.63 -5.86
N VAL A 116 0.84 2.79 -4.54
CA VAL A 116 0.01 2.00 -3.61
C VAL A 116 -1.46 2.37 -3.74
N LEU A 117 -1.80 3.68 -3.69
CA LEU A 117 -3.17 4.17 -3.70
C LEU A 117 -3.92 3.81 -4.99
N GLU A 118 -3.25 3.96 -6.14
CA GLU A 118 -3.81 3.56 -7.44
C GLU A 118 -3.96 2.04 -7.56
N SER A 119 -3.02 1.24 -7.01
CA SER A 119 -3.14 -0.22 -7.02
C SER A 119 -4.30 -0.73 -6.14
N VAL A 120 -4.70 0.03 -5.11
CA VAL A 120 -5.91 -0.23 -4.30
C VAL A 120 -7.19 0.07 -5.08
N GLY A 121 -7.15 0.99 -6.06
CA GLY A 121 -8.31 1.49 -6.78
C GLY A 121 -8.88 2.80 -6.21
N ILE A 122 -8.10 3.52 -5.43
CA ILE A 122 -8.48 4.85 -4.95
C ILE A 122 -8.33 5.85 -6.10
N THR A 123 -9.39 6.57 -6.40
CA THR A 123 -9.43 7.60 -7.45
C THR A 123 -9.26 9.00 -6.90
N ASP A 124 -9.72 9.25 -5.68
CA ASP A 124 -9.77 10.58 -5.08
C ASP A 124 -9.22 10.57 -3.64
N VAL A 125 -8.03 11.16 -3.44
CA VAL A 125 -7.40 11.22 -2.11
C VAL A 125 -6.35 12.32 -2.04
N LEU A 126 -6.23 12.94 -0.88
CA LEU A 126 -5.14 13.83 -0.54
C LEU A 126 -4.16 13.08 0.35
N ALA A 127 -2.91 13.00 -0.07
CA ALA A 127 -1.89 12.28 0.66
C ALA A 127 -0.58 13.08 0.72
N LYS A 128 0.04 13.09 1.90
CA LYS A 128 1.33 13.75 2.12
C LYS A 128 2.24 12.88 2.95
N SER A 129 3.49 12.80 2.53
CA SER A 129 4.56 12.17 3.32
C SER A 129 5.37 13.22 4.07
N LYS A 130 5.84 12.86 5.27
CA LYS A 130 6.73 13.66 6.10
C LYS A 130 7.83 12.77 6.68
N GLY A 131 9.01 13.33 6.91
CA GLY A 131 10.18 12.59 7.37
C GLY A 131 10.93 11.90 6.24
N SER A 132 11.14 10.60 6.34
CA SER A 132 11.91 9.83 5.35
C SER A 132 11.23 9.79 3.99
N SER A 133 12.01 10.07 2.93
CA SER A 133 11.58 9.92 1.53
C SER A 133 11.94 8.55 0.92
N ASN A 134 12.45 7.61 1.72
CA ASN A 134 12.81 6.27 1.24
C ASN A 134 11.56 5.53 0.75
N PRO A 135 11.51 5.08 -0.53
CA PRO A 135 10.35 4.39 -1.10
C PRO A 135 9.91 3.16 -0.31
N HIS A 136 10.86 2.41 0.28
CA HIS A 136 10.56 1.25 1.10
C HIS A 136 9.74 1.62 2.34
N ASN A 137 10.12 2.69 3.03
CA ASN A 137 9.43 3.14 4.23
C ASN A 137 8.08 3.76 3.88
N LEU A 138 8.02 4.53 2.79
CA LEU A 138 6.77 5.16 2.33
C LEU A 138 5.72 4.13 1.93
N VAL A 139 6.08 3.09 1.16
CA VAL A 139 5.15 2.02 0.79
C VAL A 139 4.61 1.31 2.03
N LYS A 140 5.49 0.94 2.96
CA LYS A 140 5.09 0.27 4.21
C LYS A 140 4.20 1.15 5.08
N ALA A 141 4.55 2.43 5.25
CA ALA A 141 3.74 3.39 6.01
C ALA A 141 2.36 3.60 5.37
N THR A 142 2.29 3.67 4.02
CA THR A 142 1.03 3.83 3.30
C THR A 142 0.13 2.60 3.47
N ILE A 143 0.69 1.40 3.34
CA ILE A 143 -0.06 0.15 3.54
C ILE A 143 -0.50 0.00 5.00
N LEU A 144 0.32 0.40 5.96
CA LEU A 144 -0.06 0.44 7.36
C LEU A 144 -1.24 1.40 7.59
N ALA A 145 -1.18 2.62 7.04
CA ALA A 145 -2.29 3.58 7.11
C ALA A 145 -3.59 2.99 6.55
N LEU A 146 -3.52 2.34 5.38
CA LEU A 146 -4.67 1.69 4.75
C LEU A 146 -5.21 0.51 5.56
N SER A 147 -4.34 -0.23 6.25
CA SER A 147 -4.75 -1.36 7.10
C SER A 147 -5.47 -0.95 8.39
N GLU A 148 -5.23 0.27 8.85
CA GLU A 148 -5.86 0.85 10.04
C GLU A 148 -7.21 1.52 9.75
N LEU A 149 -7.58 1.68 8.47
CA LEU A 149 -8.88 2.23 8.08
C LEU A 149 -10.03 1.36 8.61
N ARG A 150 -11.09 2.04 9.04
CA ARG A 150 -12.32 1.41 9.56
C ARG A 150 -13.49 1.86 8.71
N ASP A 151 -14.28 0.91 8.26
CA ASP A 151 -15.56 1.21 7.62
C ASP A 151 -16.66 1.52 8.67
N ALA A 152 -17.69 2.20 8.26
CA ALA A 152 -18.78 2.58 9.14
C ALA A 152 -19.51 1.37 9.75
N TYR A 153 -19.56 0.25 9.00
CA TYR A 153 -20.15 -1.01 9.47
C TYR A 153 -19.36 -1.57 10.66
N THR A 154 -18.04 -1.67 10.54
CA THR A 154 -17.17 -2.13 11.63
C THR A 154 -17.28 -1.22 12.87
N VAL A 155 -17.39 0.10 12.65
CA VAL A 155 -17.59 1.05 13.77
C VAL A 155 -18.94 0.84 14.45
N ALA A 156 -20.03 0.69 13.67
CA ALA A 156 -21.38 0.42 14.18
C ALA A 156 -21.41 -0.86 15.02
N GLN A 157 -20.83 -1.93 14.49
CA GLN A 157 -20.76 -3.22 15.15
C GLN A 157 -19.97 -3.17 16.47
N ASN A 158 -18.81 -2.51 16.46
CA ASN A 158 -17.97 -2.37 17.66
C ASN A 158 -18.62 -1.50 18.75
N ARG A 159 -19.45 -0.53 18.36
CA ARG A 159 -20.17 0.33 19.30
C ARG A 159 -21.56 -0.19 19.69
N GLY A 160 -22.06 -1.24 19.02
CA GLY A 160 -23.40 -1.78 19.24
C GLY A 160 -24.52 -0.81 18.88
N VAL A 161 -24.31 0.06 17.87
CA VAL A 161 -25.26 1.09 17.44
C VAL A 161 -25.65 0.88 15.97
N SER A 162 -26.78 1.48 15.55
CA SER A 162 -27.20 1.46 14.15
C SER A 162 -26.25 2.25 13.25
N MET A 163 -26.19 1.90 11.95
CA MET A 163 -25.42 2.64 10.96
C MET A 163 -25.80 4.12 10.89
N GLU A 164 -27.10 4.44 10.97
CA GLU A 164 -27.58 5.83 10.98
C GLU A 164 -26.96 6.65 12.12
N LYS A 165 -26.84 6.03 13.30
CA LYS A 165 -26.26 6.70 14.47
C LYS A 165 -24.76 6.93 14.34
N VAL A 166 -24.05 6.17 13.51
CA VAL A 166 -22.64 6.41 13.22
C VAL A 166 -22.44 7.66 12.38
N PHE A 167 -23.39 7.97 11.47
CA PHE A 167 -23.29 9.13 10.58
C PHE A 167 -23.93 10.41 11.16
N LYS A 168 -24.96 10.27 12.01
CA LYS A 168 -25.71 11.42 12.57
C LYS A 168 -25.20 11.84 13.95
N GLY A 169 -24.45 11.02 14.66
CA GLY A 169 -24.00 11.26 16.04
C GLY A 169 -24.94 10.69 17.07
#